data_20fb7bf0f9b4f12aa00a41887c4ed812
#
_entry.id   20fb7bf0f9b4f12aa00a41887c4ed812
#
_cell.length_a   1.000
_cell.length_b   1.000
_cell.length_c   1.000
_cell.angle_alpha   90.00
_cell.angle_beta   90.00
_cell.angle_gamma   90.00
#
_symmetry.space_group_name_H-M   'P 1'
#
loop_
_entity.id
_entity.type
_entity.pdbx_description
1 polymer ?
#
loop_
_entity_poly.entity_id
_entity_poly.type
_entity_poly.pdbx_seq_one_letter_code
_entity_poly.pdbx_strand_id
1 'polypeptide(L)'
;MADASAEPDRRLSAGRGRLGAMLDRRFRGGRLGAAFAALGLIFIALTVWAGFLAKSTYAADTRKSDIAAAQEVARRVVIHFYEISYQTFDQDTQRVYADLDSAFKAQAVQQIGSAWKQTVVSNQLISNAALYASGVVNISSKSAEVLVTVTRTARSSQAKTPVSSRVSAQVQLTKRGDDWKVSGMGGLQ
;
A
#
# COMPACT_ATOMS: atom_id res chain seq x y z
N MET A 1 40.32 44.45 66.02
CA MET A 1 40.59 45.72 65.31
C MET A 1 39.80 45.74 64.07
N ALA A 2 38.83 46.63 64.12
CA ALA A 2 38.23 47.42 63.05
C ALA A 2 37.52 46.60 61.91
N ASP A 3 36.24 46.54 61.80
CA ASP A 3 35.23 47.61 61.64
C ASP A 3 35.07 48.02 60.18
N ALA A 4 33.83 48.15 59.84
CA ALA A 4 33.20 48.91 58.80
C ALA A 4 32.35 47.99 57.85
N SER A 5 31.11 47.80 58.08
CA SER A 5 29.99 48.71 57.71
C SER A 5 29.99 49.14 56.24
N ALA A 6 29.07 48.67 55.52
CA ALA A 6 28.32 49.53 54.61
C ALA A 6 27.10 48.75 53.98
N GLU A 7 26.09 49.27 54.24
CA GLU A 7 24.65 49.26 53.91
C GLU A 7 24.34 49.32 52.38
N PRO A 8 23.08 49.24 52.09
CA PRO A 8 22.46 48.44 51.01
C PRO A 8 22.08 49.30 49.82
N ASP A 9 21.91 48.70 48.72
CA ASP A 9 21.26 49.38 47.61
C ASP A 9 19.84 48.89 47.41
N ARG A 10 18.94 49.65 47.94
CA ARG A 10 17.52 49.70 47.64
C ARG A 10 17.32 50.29 46.28
N ARG A 11 17.30 49.54 45.22
CA ARG A 11 16.63 49.95 43.98
C ARG A 11 16.46 48.75 43.07
N LEU A 12 15.45 47.95 43.20
CA LEU A 12 14.86 47.14 42.13
C LEU A 12 13.49 46.55 42.57
N SER A 13 12.55 47.38 42.99
CA SER A 13 11.18 46.93 43.24
C SER A 13 10.11 47.87 42.64
N ALA A 14 10.34 48.35 41.44
CA ALA A 14 9.37 49.23 40.79
C ALA A 14 9.10 48.86 39.32
N GLY A 15 9.05 47.58 39.00
CA GLY A 15 8.78 47.12 37.61
C GLY A 15 7.72 46.03 37.42
N ARG A 16 7.27 45.40 38.49
CA ARG A 16 6.33 44.24 38.37
C ARG A 16 4.84 44.56 38.52
N GLY A 17 4.50 45.81 38.81
CA GLY A 17 3.10 46.18 39.09
C GLY A 17 2.29 46.73 37.92
N ARG A 18 2.86 46.97 36.76
CA ARG A 18 2.14 47.63 35.63
C ARG A 18 1.71 46.74 34.50
N LEU A 19 2.24 45.55 34.37
CA LEU A 19 1.83 44.59 33.34
C LEU A 19 0.62 43.72 33.73
N GLY A 20 0.41 43.49 35.03
CA GLY A 20 -0.76 42.77 35.54
C GLY A 20 -2.07 43.52 35.44
N ALA A 21 -2.00 44.86 35.54
CA ALA A 21 -3.23 45.71 35.53
C ALA A 21 -3.78 46.01 34.16
N MET A 22 -3.01 45.74 33.08
CA MET A 22 -3.47 45.98 31.69
C MET A 22 -4.21 44.80 31.07
N LEU A 23 -3.97 43.60 31.56
CA LEU A 23 -4.67 42.38 31.13
C LEU A 23 -6.03 42.16 31.78
N ASP A 24 -6.22 42.71 32.98
CA ASP A 24 -7.48 42.51 33.74
C ASP A 24 -8.63 43.45 33.29
N ARG A 25 -8.33 44.46 32.47
CA ARG A 25 -9.34 45.40 31.99
C ARG A 25 -10.05 45.01 30.67
N ARG A 26 -9.57 43.98 30.00
CA ARG A 26 -10.15 43.57 28.69
C ARG A 26 -11.19 42.44 28.78
N PHE A 27 -11.35 41.82 29.93
CA PHE A 27 -12.30 40.71 30.12
C PHE A 27 -13.62 41.08 30.83
N ARG A 28 -13.90 42.37 31.01
CA ARG A 28 -15.20 42.86 31.53
C ARG A 28 -16.21 43.19 30.44
N GLY A 29 -16.03 42.70 29.25
CA GLY A 29 -17.04 42.73 28.21
C GLY A 29 -18.00 41.57 28.34
N GLY A 30 -19.17 41.85 28.84
CA GLY A 30 -20.26 40.99 29.24
C GLY A 30 -20.52 39.72 28.42
N ARG A 31 -21.59 39.04 28.81
CA ARG A 31 -22.15 37.76 28.25
C ARG A 31 -21.92 37.50 26.75
N LEU A 32 -21.69 38.55 25.93
CA LEU A 32 -21.35 38.47 24.54
C LEU A 32 -19.92 37.95 24.26
N GLY A 33 -18.91 38.35 25.06
CA GLY A 33 -17.53 37.88 24.89
C GLY A 33 -17.38 36.39 25.19
N ALA A 34 -18.12 35.90 26.21
CA ALA A 34 -18.15 34.46 26.54
C ALA A 34 -18.85 33.65 25.43
N ALA A 35 -19.89 34.20 24.79
CA ALA A 35 -20.59 33.57 23.69
C ALA A 35 -19.69 33.45 22.43
N PHE A 36 -18.92 34.49 22.10
CA PHE A 36 -17.96 34.41 20.97
C PHE A 36 -16.81 33.46 21.25
N ALA A 37 -16.31 33.38 22.48
CA ALA A 37 -15.29 32.39 22.86
C ALA A 37 -15.81 30.95 22.77
N ALA A 38 -17.05 30.71 23.20
CA ALA A 38 -17.68 29.39 23.07
C ALA A 38 -17.93 29.01 21.60
N LEU A 39 -18.38 29.97 20.77
CA LEU A 39 -18.57 29.75 19.34
C LEU A 39 -17.24 29.43 18.62
N GLY A 40 -16.16 30.12 18.99
CA GLY A 40 -14.81 29.87 18.46
C GLY A 40 -14.31 28.46 18.81
N LEU A 41 -14.54 28.00 20.06
CA LEU A 41 -14.18 26.64 20.47
C LEU A 41 -15.00 25.56 19.76
N ILE A 42 -16.29 25.79 19.56
CA ILE A 42 -17.17 24.89 18.79
C ILE A 42 -16.71 24.82 17.33
N PHE A 43 -16.35 25.95 16.73
CA PHE A 43 -15.86 25.97 15.34
C PHE A 43 -14.52 25.23 15.20
N ILE A 44 -13.59 25.40 16.14
CA ILE A 44 -12.32 24.64 16.17
C ILE A 44 -12.59 23.14 16.36
N ALA A 45 -13.48 22.77 17.25
CA ALA A 45 -13.85 21.37 17.47
C ALA A 45 -14.48 20.75 16.20
N LEU A 46 -15.35 21.47 15.50
CA LEU A 46 -15.98 21.01 14.27
C LEU A 46 -14.97 20.87 13.12
N THR A 47 -14.01 21.81 12.98
CA THR A 47 -12.96 21.72 11.95
C THR A 47 -11.99 20.56 12.21
N VAL A 48 -11.62 20.31 13.46
CA VAL A 48 -10.80 19.14 13.85
C VAL A 48 -11.55 17.84 13.58
N TRP A 49 -12.83 17.80 13.92
CA TRP A 49 -13.66 16.61 13.71
C TRP A 49 -13.92 16.33 12.21
N ALA A 50 -14.18 17.36 11.42
CA ALA A 50 -14.29 17.25 9.96
C ALA A 50 -12.98 16.78 9.32
N GLY A 51 -11.84 17.27 9.78
CA GLY A 51 -10.51 16.80 9.34
C GLY A 51 -10.24 15.32 9.69
N PHE A 52 -10.69 14.87 10.86
CA PHE A 52 -10.58 13.47 11.28
C PHE A 52 -11.48 12.55 10.42
N LEU A 53 -12.71 12.95 10.12
CA LEU A 53 -13.61 12.22 9.23
C LEU A 53 -13.07 12.16 7.79
N ALA A 54 -12.54 13.26 7.26
CA ALA A 54 -11.92 13.28 5.95
C ALA A 54 -10.74 12.30 5.87
N LYS A 55 -9.88 12.26 6.88
CA LYS A 55 -8.73 11.33 6.92
C LYS A 55 -9.16 9.86 6.94
N SER A 56 -10.26 9.52 7.60
CA SER A 56 -10.76 8.14 7.65
C SER A 56 -11.35 7.68 6.31
N THR A 57 -12.03 8.56 5.58
CA THR A 57 -12.58 8.25 4.25
C THR A 57 -11.46 8.11 3.20
N TYR A 58 -10.46 9.00 3.21
CA TYR A 58 -9.29 8.87 2.32
C TYR A 58 -8.52 7.58 2.57
N ALA A 59 -8.32 7.15 3.81
CA ALA A 59 -7.66 5.90 4.14
C ALA A 59 -8.46 4.67 3.65
N ALA A 60 -9.78 4.71 3.73
CA ALA A 60 -10.65 3.64 3.25
C ALA A 60 -10.66 3.54 1.72
N ASP A 61 -10.68 4.68 1.02
CA ASP A 61 -10.66 4.71 -0.44
C ASP A 61 -9.30 4.29 -1.00
N THR A 62 -8.20 4.73 -0.39
CA THR A 62 -6.83 4.27 -0.74
C THR A 62 -6.71 2.77 -0.56
N ARG A 63 -7.25 2.20 0.54
CA ARG A 63 -7.21 0.77 0.77
C ARG A 63 -8.01 -0.02 -0.26
N LYS A 64 -9.18 0.46 -0.69
CA LYS A 64 -9.98 -0.16 -1.77
C LYS A 64 -9.23 -0.14 -3.09
N SER A 65 -8.60 0.99 -3.43
CA SER A 65 -7.77 1.14 -4.61
C SER A 65 -6.58 0.19 -4.60
N ASP A 66 -5.88 0.06 -3.46
CA ASP A 66 -4.76 -0.86 -3.30
C ASP A 66 -5.19 -2.33 -3.44
N ILE A 67 -6.34 -2.71 -2.88
CA ILE A 67 -6.92 -4.05 -3.04
C ILE A 67 -7.15 -4.36 -4.52
N ALA A 68 -7.82 -3.46 -5.23
CA ALA A 68 -8.11 -3.64 -6.65
C ALA A 68 -6.84 -3.72 -7.49
N ALA A 69 -5.86 -2.85 -7.25
CA ALA A 69 -4.60 -2.81 -7.97
C ALA A 69 -3.75 -4.07 -7.73
N ALA A 70 -3.61 -4.50 -6.47
CA ALA A 70 -2.88 -5.73 -6.14
C ALA A 70 -3.54 -6.97 -6.76
N GLN A 71 -4.87 -7.05 -6.69
CA GLN A 71 -5.63 -8.16 -7.27
C GLN A 71 -5.50 -8.20 -8.80
N GLU A 72 -5.49 -7.04 -9.46
CA GLU A 72 -5.33 -6.96 -10.91
C GLU A 72 -3.95 -7.43 -11.37
N VAL A 73 -2.87 -6.99 -10.68
CA VAL A 73 -1.51 -7.46 -10.99
C VAL A 73 -1.39 -8.96 -10.77
N ALA A 74 -1.93 -9.49 -9.66
CA ALA A 74 -1.90 -10.93 -9.39
C ALA A 74 -2.62 -11.75 -10.46
N ARG A 75 -3.83 -11.33 -10.89
CA ARG A 75 -4.59 -11.97 -11.96
C ARG A 75 -3.81 -12.00 -13.27
N ARG A 76 -3.28 -10.85 -13.67
CA ARG A 76 -2.53 -10.70 -14.93
C ARG A 76 -1.32 -11.60 -14.95
N VAL A 77 -0.52 -11.62 -13.89
CA VAL A 77 0.68 -12.47 -13.82
C VAL A 77 0.33 -13.95 -13.87
N VAL A 78 -0.69 -14.41 -13.14
CA VAL A 78 -1.10 -15.82 -13.14
C VAL A 78 -1.65 -16.23 -14.51
N ILE A 79 -2.47 -15.39 -15.14
CA ILE A 79 -2.98 -15.66 -16.50
C ILE A 79 -1.80 -15.78 -17.46
N HIS A 80 -0.90 -14.78 -17.52
CA HIS A 80 0.26 -14.80 -18.41
C HIS A 80 1.20 -15.98 -18.14
N PHE A 81 1.34 -16.40 -16.87
CA PHE A 81 2.18 -17.55 -16.50
C PHE A 81 1.64 -18.87 -17.07
N TYR A 82 0.32 -19.05 -17.11
CA TYR A 82 -0.30 -20.25 -17.67
C TYR A 82 -0.68 -20.12 -19.15
N GLU A 83 -0.61 -18.92 -19.72
CA GLU A 83 -0.85 -18.63 -21.13
C GLU A 83 0.49 -18.63 -21.88
N ILE A 84 0.91 -19.81 -22.31
CA ILE A 84 2.21 -20.05 -22.95
C ILE A 84 2.03 -20.80 -24.25
N SER A 85 2.76 -20.37 -25.30
CA SER A 85 2.87 -21.05 -26.59
C SER A 85 4.32 -21.32 -26.96
N TYR A 86 4.59 -22.50 -27.51
CA TYR A 86 5.92 -22.81 -28.05
C TYR A 86 6.39 -21.85 -29.15
N GLN A 87 5.46 -21.19 -29.84
CA GLN A 87 5.74 -20.23 -30.91
C GLN A 87 6.15 -18.85 -30.37
N THR A 88 5.64 -18.46 -29.21
CA THR A 88 5.80 -17.12 -28.63
C THR A 88 6.42 -17.14 -27.22
N PHE A 89 7.07 -18.25 -26.86
CA PHE A 89 7.60 -18.50 -25.51
C PHE A 89 8.39 -17.32 -24.94
N ASP A 90 9.28 -16.73 -25.71
CA ASP A 90 10.12 -15.62 -25.24
C ASP A 90 9.31 -14.34 -25.01
N GLN A 91 8.28 -14.08 -25.80
CA GLN A 91 7.37 -12.96 -25.60
C GLN A 91 6.46 -13.19 -24.39
N ASP A 92 5.94 -14.41 -24.25
CA ASP A 92 5.05 -14.79 -23.15
C ASP A 92 5.77 -14.67 -21.81
N THR A 93 7.01 -15.17 -21.73
CA THR A 93 7.83 -15.03 -20.52
C THR A 93 8.20 -13.59 -20.21
N GLN A 94 8.46 -12.75 -21.19
CA GLN A 94 8.73 -11.31 -20.97
C GLN A 94 7.51 -10.59 -20.41
N ARG A 95 6.29 -10.95 -20.80
CA ARG A 95 5.05 -10.41 -20.22
C ARG A 95 4.94 -10.75 -18.73
N VAL A 96 5.27 -11.98 -18.34
CA VAL A 96 5.33 -12.38 -16.93
C VAL A 96 6.36 -11.56 -16.17
N TYR A 97 7.59 -11.45 -16.71
CA TYR A 97 8.71 -10.77 -16.05
C TYR A 97 8.49 -9.27 -15.83
N ALA A 98 7.63 -8.64 -16.61
CA ALA A 98 7.34 -7.20 -16.49
C ALA A 98 6.68 -6.83 -15.14
N ASP A 99 5.91 -7.74 -14.57
CA ASP A 99 5.17 -7.53 -13.32
C ASP A 99 5.86 -8.12 -12.08
N LEU A 100 7.01 -8.80 -12.24
CA LEU A 100 7.79 -9.32 -11.13
C LEU A 100 8.69 -8.25 -10.50
N ASP A 101 8.94 -8.35 -9.20
CA ASP A 101 10.00 -7.57 -8.60
C ASP A 101 11.39 -8.08 -9.04
N SER A 102 12.43 -7.27 -8.83
CA SER A 102 13.77 -7.57 -9.35
C SER A 102 14.37 -8.87 -8.78
N ALA A 103 14.11 -9.16 -7.50
CA ALA A 103 14.64 -10.35 -6.83
C ALA A 103 13.94 -11.61 -7.32
N PHE A 104 12.62 -11.59 -7.37
CA PHE A 104 11.84 -12.73 -7.86
C PHE A 104 12.02 -12.95 -9.36
N LYS A 105 12.16 -11.88 -10.14
CA LYS A 105 12.50 -11.96 -11.56
C LYS A 105 13.82 -12.69 -11.81
N ALA A 106 14.87 -12.37 -11.03
CA ALA A 106 16.16 -13.06 -11.16
C ALA A 106 16.03 -14.57 -10.88
N GLN A 107 15.27 -14.97 -9.86
CA GLN A 107 15.00 -16.38 -9.58
C GLN A 107 14.15 -17.03 -10.69
N ALA A 108 13.11 -16.37 -11.17
CA ALA A 108 12.24 -16.88 -12.23
C ALA A 108 13.01 -17.11 -13.54
N VAL A 109 13.90 -16.20 -13.93
CA VAL A 109 14.75 -16.36 -15.12
C VAL A 109 15.65 -17.58 -14.99
N GLN A 110 16.21 -17.86 -13.82
CA GLN A 110 17.04 -19.04 -13.59
C GLN A 110 16.22 -20.35 -13.61
N GLN A 111 15.03 -20.36 -13.02
CA GLN A 111 14.19 -21.54 -12.88
C GLN A 111 13.40 -21.88 -14.16
N ILE A 112 12.85 -20.85 -14.81
CA ILE A 112 12.02 -20.98 -16.02
C ILE A 112 12.92 -21.12 -17.28
N GLY A 113 14.19 -20.79 -17.16
CA GLY A 113 15.17 -20.66 -18.26
C GLY A 113 15.18 -21.80 -19.27
N SER A 114 16.34 -22.38 -19.53
CA SER A 114 16.54 -23.28 -20.67
C SER A 114 15.73 -24.59 -20.62
N ALA A 115 15.58 -25.20 -19.44
CA ALA A 115 14.91 -26.50 -19.31
C ALA A 115 13.41 -26.41 -19.58
N TRP A 116 12.74 -25.36 -19.05
CA TRP A 116 11.32 -25.14 -19.31
C TRP A 116 11.06 -24.78 -20.77
N LYS A 117 11.88 -23.90 -21.36
CA LYS A 117 11.81 -23.57 -22.81
C LYS A 117 11.92 -24.82 -23.67
N GLN A 118 12.91 -25.68 -23.38
CA GLN A 118 13.08 -26.92 -24.11
C GLN A 118 11.86 -27.81 -24.02
N THR A 119 11.26 -27.94 -22.82
CA THR A 119 10.06 -28.75 -22.61
C THR A 119 8.86 -28.21 -23.42
N VAL A 120 8.64 -26.90 -23.38
CA VAL A 120 7.54 -26.24 -24.10
C VAL A 120 7.70 -26.38 -25.62
N VAL A 121 8.92 -26.17 -26.14
CA VAL A 121 9.21 -26.22 -27.58
C VAL A 121 9.17 -27.66 -28.11
N SER A 122 9.84 -28.60 -27.44
CA SER A 122 9.87 -30.01 -27.92
C SER A 122 8.51 -30.72 -27.87
N ASN A 123 7.66 -30.35 -26.92
CA ASN A 123 6.30 -30.89 -26.86
C ASN A 123 5.27 -30.07 -27.66
N GLN A 124 5.70 -28.99 -28.32
CA GLN A 124 4.81 -28.06 -29.03
C GLN A 124 3.61 -27.63 -28.16
N LEU A 125 3.91 -27.30 -26.90
CA LEU A 125 2.88 -26.95 -25.92
C LEU A 125 2.21 -25.63 -26.25
N ILE A 126 0.88 -25.65 -26.24
CA ILE A 126 0.04 -24.45 -26.25
C ILE A 126 -0.89 -24.54 -25.05
N SER A 127 -0.87 -23.53 -24.22
CA SER A 127 -1.70 -23.42 -23.02
C SER A 127 -2.38 -22.05 -23.01
N ASN A 128 -3.68 -22.05 -22.78
CA ASN A 128 -4.49 -20.86 -22.54
C ASN A 128 -5.01 -20.88 -21.12
N ALA A 129 -5.15 -19.70 -20.53
CA ALA A 129 -5.68 -19.54 -19.19
C ALA A 129 -6.83 -18.54 -19.17
N ALA A 130 -7.88 -18.87 -18.46
CA ALA A 130 -9.01 -17.97 -18.19
C ALA A 130 -9.22 -17.84 -16.69
N LEU A 131 -9.44 -16.61 -16.21
CA LEU A 131 -9.73 -16.37 -14.81
C LEU A 131 -10.99 -17.12 -14.40
N TYR A 132 -10.91 -17.89 -13.32
CA TYR A 132 -12.07 -18.51 -12.69
C TYR A 132 -12.52 -17.73 -11.46
N ALA A 133 -11.58 -17.43 -10.54
CA ALA A 133 -11.85 -16.67 -9.33
C ALA A 133 -10.55 -16.01 -8.82
N SER A 134 -10.68 -14.94 -8.05
CA SER A 134 -9.57 -14.38 -7.29
C SER A 134 -10.07 -13.68 -6.05
N GLY A 135 -9.24 -13.65 -5.00
CA GLY A 135 -9.54 -12.98 -3.74
C GLY A 135 -8.26 -12.54 -3.03
N VAL A 136 -8.33 -11.41 -2.36
CA VAL A 136 -7.23 -10.93 -1.49
C VAL A 136 -7.34 -11.65 -0.16
N VAL A 137 -6.28 -12.37 0.22
CA VAL A 137 -6.17 -13.07 1.50
C VAL A 137 -5.74 -12.09 2.59
N ASN A 138 -4.72 -11.29 2.28
CA ASN A 138 -4.19 -10.29 3.19
C ASN A 138 -3.68 -9.08 2.42
N ILE A 139 -3.78 -7.88 3.02
CA ILE A 139 -3.21 -6.66 2.45
C ILE A 139 -2.77 -5.68 3.54
N SER A 140 -1.59 -5.15 3.37
CA SER A 140 -1.01 -4.06 4.15
C SER A 140 -0.64 -2.89 3.23
N SER A 141 -0.07 -1.82 3.79
CA SER A 141 0.40 -0.68 2.99
C SER A 141 1.60 -1.01 2.07
N LYS A 142 2.29 -2.14 2.29
CA LYS A 142 3.51 -2.51 1.56
C LYS A 142 3.51 -3.91 0.96
N SER A 143 2.56 -4.75 1.33
CA SER A 143 2.49 -6.14 0.88
C SER A 143 1.04 -6.59 0.72
N ALA A 144 0.81 -7.49 -0.21
CA ALA A 144 -0.47 -8.14 -0.41
C ALA A 144 -0.27 -9.62 -0.71
N GLU A 145 -1.28 -10.41 -0.38
CA GLU A 145 -1.38 -11.82 -0.68
C GLU A 145 -2.71 -12.08 -1.36
N VAL A 146 -2.65 -12.62 -2.56
CA VAL A 146 -3.83 -12.82 -3.43
C VAL A 146 -3.88 -14.27 -3.87
N LEU A 147 -5.04 -14.89 -3.71
CA LEU A 147 -5.33 -16.19 -4.28
C LEU A 147 -5.98 -16.00 -5.65
N VAL A 148 -5.42 -16.65 -6.67
CA VAL A 148 -5.95 -16.62 -8.03
C VAL A 148 -6.17 -18.05 -8.53
N THR A 149 -7.35 -18.35 -9.01
CA THR A 149 -7.70 -19.62 -9.65
C THR A 149 -8.00 -19.37 -11.12
N VAL A 150 -7.35 -20.15 -11.98
CA VAL A 150 -7.57 -20.10 -13.43
C VAL A 150 -8.03 -21.45 -13.95
N THR A 151 -8.81 -21.45 -14.99
CA THR A 151 -9.06 -22.62 -15.82
C THR A 151 -8.00 -22.62 -16.92
N ARG A 152 -7.11 -23.60 -16.88
CA ARG A 152 -6.07 -23.82 -17.88
C ARG A 152 -6.54 -24.86 -18.87
N THR A 153 -6.40 -24.59 -20.17
CA THR A 153 -6.61 -25.54 -21.25
C THR A 153 -5.32 -25.68 -22.03
N ALA A 154 -4.75 -26.88 -22.03
CA ALA A 154 -3.47 -27.17 -22.65
C ALA A 154 -3.58 -28.28 -23.69
N ARG A 155 -2.78 -28.17 -24.78
CA ARG A 155 -2.55 -29.19 -25.79
C ARG A 155 -1.08 -29.32 -26.11
N SER A 156 -0.64 -30.49 -26.56
CA SER A 156 0.74 -30.73 -26.98
C SER A 156 0.78 -31.63 -28.18
N SER A 157 1.96 -31.84 -28.78
CA SER A 157 2.16 -32.79 -29.87
C SER A 157 1.78 -34.22 -29.50
N GLN A 158 1.93 -34.59 -28.21
CA GLN A 158 1.60 -35.92 -27.71
C GLN A 158 0.13 -36.07 -27.29
N ALA A 159 -0.51 -34.97 -26.84
CA ALA A 159 -1.91 -34.93 -26.43
C ALA A 159 -2.66 -33.91 -27.34
N LYS A 160 -3.15 -34.38 -28.48
CA LYS A 160 -3.88 -33.54 -29.45
C LYS A 160 -5.22 -33.06 -28.95
N THR A 161 -5.90 -33.84 -28.09
CA THR A 161 -7.12 -33.42 -27.42
C THR A 161 -6.78 -32.48 -26.29
N PRO A 162 -7.37 -31.25 -26.29
CA PRO A 162 -7.12 -30.31 -25.22
C PRO A 162 -7.57 -30.84 -23.84
N VAL A 163 -6.71 -30.67 -22.85
CA VAL A 163 -7.01 -31.04 -21.47
C VAL A 163 -7.23 -29.77 -20.66
N SER A 164 -8.39 -29.68 -20.02
CA SER A 164 -8.72 -28.56 -19.13
C SER A 164 -8.57 -28.97 -17.67
N SER A 165 -7.94 -28.09 -16.88
CA SER A 165 -7.77 -28.26 -15.44
C SER A 165 -7.91 -26.92 -14.72
N ARG A 166 -8.32 -26.93 -13.45
CA ARG A 166 -8.26 -25.78 -12.57
C ARG A 166 -6.94 -25.78 -11.83
N VAL A 167 -6.32 -24.62 -11.80
CA VAL A 167 -5.06 -24.41 -11.09
C VAL A 167 -5.22 -23.19 -10.23
N SER A 168 -4.80 -23.28 -8.95
CA SER A 168 -4.79 -22.17 -8.01
C SER A 168 -3.35 -21.78 -7.71
N ALA A 169 -3.12 -20.48 -7.66
CA ALA A 169 -1.83 -19.89 -7.27
C ALA A 169 -2.03 -18.88 -6.15
N GLN A 170 -1.15 -18.94 -5.17
CA GLN A 170 -1.00 -17.94 -4.13
C GLN A 170 0.09 -16.98 -4.56
N VAL A 171 -0.27 -15.71 -4.71
CA VAL A 171 0.62 -14.66 -5.22
C VAL A 171 0.93 -13.69 -4.09
N GLN A 172 2.21 -13.51 -3.83
CA GLN A 172 2.73 -12.52 -2.90
C GLN A 172 3.16 -11.28 -3.69
N LEU A 173 2.73 -10.11 -3.24
CA LEU A 173 3.03 -8.83 -3.87
C LEU A 173 3.68 -7.87 -2.88
N THR A 174 4.57 -7.03 -3.39
CA THR A 174 5.19 -5.93 -2.67
C THR A 174 4.91 -4.63 -3.39
N LYS A 175 4.54 -3.58 -2.66
CA LYS A 175 4.33 -2.25 -3.20
C LYS A 175 5.66 -1.51 -3.33
N ARG A 176 5.95 -0.98 -4.53
CA ARG A 176 7.13 -0.19 -4.86
C ARG A 176 6.69 1.18 -5.37
N GLY A 177 6.76 2.20 -4.52
CA GLY A 177 6.09 3.46 -4.80
C GLY A 177 4.58 3.25 -4.87
N ASP A 178 3.98 3.58 -6.00
CA ASP A 178 2.54 3.37 -6.25
C ASP A 178 2.23 2.05 -6.97
N ASP A 179 3.26 1.30 -7.42
CA ASP A 179 3.10 0.08 -8.20
C ASP A 179 3.18 -1.17 -7.34
N TRP A 180 2.32 -2.13 -7.61
CA TRP A 180 2.39 -3.48 -7.07
C TRP A 180 3.23 -4.38 -7.98
N LYS A 181 4.17 -5.14 -7.39
CA LYS A 181 5.03 -6.11 -8.08
C LYS A 181 4.96 -7.46 -7.39
N VAL A 182 4.96 -8.54 -8.17
CA VAL A 182 4.95 -9.89 -7.61
C VAL A 182 6.33 -10.21 -7.06
N SER A 183 6.37 -10.56 -5.78
CA SER A 183 7.58 -10.95 -5.02
C SER A 183 7.67 -12.45 -4.75
N GLY A 184 6.61 -13.20 -5.03
CA GLY A 184 6.57 -14.65 -4.88
C GLY A 184 5.29 -15.23 -5.47
N MET A 185 5.37 -16.47 -5.94
CA MET A 185 4.22 -17.23 -6.42
C MET A 185 4.39 -18.70 -6.08
N GLY A 186 3.36 -19.31 -5.47
CA GLY A 186 3.29 -20.71 -5.14
C GLY A 186 2.03 -21.35 -5.73
N GLY A 187 2.14 -22.58 -6.23
CA GLY A 187 0.98 -23.40 -6.63
C GLY A 187 0.32 -24.01 -5.40
N LEU A 188 -1.01 -23.96 -5.33
CA LEU A 188 -1.80 -24.76 -4.42
C LEU A 188 -2.26 -26.01 -5.18
N GLN A 189 -1.87 -27.16 -4.69
CA GLN A 189 -2.31 -28.47 -5.22
C GLN A 189 -3.70 -28.80 -4.71
#